data_613164c71e5d402ea962ff2df60024a8
#
_entry.id   613164c71e5d402ea962ff2df60024a8
#
_cell.length_a   1.000
_cell.length_b   1.000
_cell.length_c   1.000
_cell.angle_alpha   90.00
_cell.angle_beta   90.00
_cell.angle_gamma   90.00
#
_symmetry.space_group_name_H-M   'P 1'
#
loop_
_entity.id
_entity.type
_entity.pdbx_description
1 polymer ?
#
loop_
_entity_poly.entity_id
_entity_poly.type
_entity_poly.pdbx_seq_one_letter_code
_entity_poly.pdbx_strand_id
1 'polypeptide(L)'
;MKRNLSFVALLGALCGLILSSCGTQTEVVADRHAEWVYNSVVYEMNVRQQTAEGTFAAAEERLPFLKELGVDIIWLMPIHPIGEKGRKGTLGSYYAIKNYREINPEFGTMADFERFLNKAHELGFKVILDYVANHTSPDAAWVTEKPAEWYVRDSVGEPVVQYDWWDIAKLNYACEDVRKEMKEVQKFWIEKGVDGFRCDVAGEMPDDFWTESWNEIRAINPDVYFLAEGEGPNFHADGFDACYAWKLKDVMNNIAQGKQTTGDLKQWIEEFTTEYPREAIQLMFTSNHDENSWSGTEFERLGAAAKTFAALTYVLPQGQPLIYTGQEVGYDHRFEFFEKDPIPGWEANEYTDFYRTLNELRHTTPALWAGEKGGELVYLTGVVEEVLAFTREVEGSKVLCLFNLSAEPQSVIPTVAAAGEYTCAMTGEKATIEAGKELHLEPWAYVILTK
;
A
#
# COMPACT_ATOMS: atom_id res chain seq x y z
N MET A 1 -91.71 27.69 -13.76
CA MET A 1 -91.62 28.97 -14.54
C MET A 1 -90.21 29.30 -14.83
N LYS A 2 -89.88 29.51 -16.12
CA LYS A 2 -88.65 30.11 -16.74
C LYS A 2 -87.33 29.38 -16.45
N ARG A 3 -86.75 28.53 -17.37
CA ARG A 3 -86.14 28.82 -18.67
C ARG A 3 -85.01 29.83 -18.64
N ASN A 4 -83.79 29.35 -18.92
CA ASN A 4 -82.95 29.65 -20.08
C ASN A 4 -81.59 28.92 -19.95
N LEU A 5 -81.26 28.09 -20.86
CA LEU A 5 -80.47 28.16 -22.12
C LEU A 5 -78.98 28.53 -21.86
N SER A 6 -78.17 27.54 -22.00
CA SER A 6 -77.19 27.21 -23.07
C SER A 6 -76.13 28.25 -23.38
N PHE A 7 -74.86 27.88 -23.24
CA PHE A 7 -73.92 28.04 -24.35
C PHE A 7 -72.78 27.00 -24.24
N VAL A 8 -72.65 26.23 -25.28
CA VAL A 8 -71.56 25.28 -25.50
C VAL A 8 -70.43 26.06 -26.13
N ALA A 9 -69.21 25.96 -25.57
CA ALA A 9 -67.98 26.33 -26.28
C ALA A 9 -67.04 25.15 -26.29
N LEU A 10 -66.88 24.61 -27.49
CA LEU A 10 -65.93 23.59 -27.85
C LEU A 10 -64.53 24.24 -27.89
N LEU A 11 -63.59 23.77 -27.06
CA LEU A 11 -62.15 24.06 -27.22
C LEU A 11 -61.44 22.71 -27.36
N GLY A 12 -60.89 22.52 -28.55
CA GLY A 12 -60.10 21.35 -28.88
C GLY A 12 -58.80 21.27 -28.09
N ALA A 13 -58.65 20.15 -27.40
CA ALA A 13 -57.40 19.80 -26.76
C ALA A 13 -56.42 19.16 -27.75
N LEU A 14 -55.39 19.89 -28.10
CA LEU A 14 -54.23 19.41 -28.84
C LEU A 14 -53.36 18.64 -27.80
N CYS A 15 -53.44 17.29 -27.79
CA CYS A 15 -52.53 16.43 -27.07
C CYS A 15 -51.15 16.44 -27.74
N GLY A 16 -50.26 17.28 -27.28
CA GLY A 16 -48.81 17.18 -27.57
C GLY A 16 -48.23 16.00 -26.79
N LEU A 17 -47.93 14.91 -27.46
CA LEU A 17 -47.08 13.83 -26.94
C LEU A 17 -45.67 14.36 -26.76
N ILE A 18 -45.33 14.76 -25.54
CA ILE A 18 -43.93 14.94 -25.14
C ILE A 18 -43.35 13.55 -24.91
N LEU A 19 -42.62 13.04 -25.88
CA LEU A 19 -41.73 11.91 -25.72
C LEU A 19 -40.57 12.38 -24.81
N SER A 20 -40.70 12.20 -23.51
CA SER A 20 -39.56 12.26 -22.60
C SER A 20 -38.65 11.08 -22.95
N SER A 21 -37.60 11.38 -23.70
CA SER A 21 -36.43 10.53 -23.81
C SER A 21 -35.80 10.42 -22.43
N CYS A 22 -36.09 9.34 -21.71
CA CYS A 22 -35.36 8.95 -20.53
C CYS A 22 -34.02 8.42 -21.02
N GLY A 23 -33.08 9.34 -21.28
CA GLY A 23 -31.68 9.02 -21.35
C GLY A 23 -31.28 8.59 -19.95
N THR A 24 -31.00 7.31 -19.77
CA THR A 24 -30.19 6.83 -18.65
C THR A 24 -28.87 7.57 -18.72
N GLN A 25 -28.75 8.67 -17.98
CA GLN A 25 -27.43 9.16 -17.58
C GLN A 25 -26.87 8.02 -16.72
N THR A 26 -25.94 7.24 -17.28
CA THR A 26 -24.97 6.50 -16.51
C THR A 26 -24.32 7.55 -15.64
N GLU A 27 -24.66 7.60 -14.35
CA GLU A 27 -23.80 8.28 -13.36
C GLU A 27 -22.42 7.66 -13.55
N VAL A 28 -21.49 8.46 -14.05
CA VAL A 28 -20.07 8.12 -13.99
C VAL A 28 -19.77 8.15 -12.51
N VAL A 29 -19.74 6.98 -11.87
CA VAL A 29 -19.23 6.84 -10.52
C VAL A 29 -17.80 7.35 -10.59
N ALA A 30 -17.51 8.45 -9.91
CA ALA A 30 -16.15 8.97 -9.84
C ALA A 30 -15.26 7.87 -9.26
N ASP A 31 -14.09 7.66 -9.88
CA ASP A 31 -13.09 6.72 -9.36
C ASP A 31 -12.82 7.05 -7.89
N ARG A 32 -12.78 6.04 -7.03
CA ARG A 32 -12.59 6.22 -5.59
C ARG A 32 -11.19 6.74 -5.27
N HIS A 33 -10.20 6.26 -6.04
CA HIS A 33 -8.79 6.58 -5.84
C HIS A 33 -8.30 7.54 -6.93
N ALA A 34 -7.28 8.33 -6.62
CA ALA A 34 -6.55 9.09 -7.61
C ALA A 34 -5.98 8.13 -8.69
N GLU A 35 -6.02 8.55 -9.96
CA GLU A 35 -5.65 7.69 -11.11
C GLU A 35 -4.24 7.07 -10.96
N TRP A 36 -3.31 7.80 -10.38
CA TRP A 36 -1.94 7.35 -10.19
C TRP A 36 -1.77 6.21 -9.16
N VAL A 37 -2.79 5.91 -8.36
CA VAL A 37 -2.74 4.86 -7.33
C VAL A 37 -2.81 3.46 -7.93
N TYR A 38 -3.60 3.27 -9.00
CA TYR A 38 -3.98 1.94 -9.48
C TYR A 38 -2.81 1.09 -10.00
N ASN A 39 -1.80 1.69 -10.63
CA ASN A 39 -0.64 0.99 -11.17
C ASN A 39 0.66 1.25 -10.40
N SER A 40 0.57 1.96 -9.28
CA SER A 40 1.75 2.41 -8.54
C SER A 40 2.44 1.28 -7.77
N VAL A 41 3.73 1.50 -7.54
CA VAL A 41 4.63 0.72 -6.71
C VAL A 41 5.11 1.59 -5.55
N VAL A 42 4.96 1.10 -4.33
CA VAL A 42 5.40 1.79 -3.12
C VAL A 42 6.82 1.40 -2.77
N TYR A 43 7.63 2.38 -2.43
CA TYR A 43 8.96 2.19 -1.84
C TYR A 43 8.98 2.79 -0.43
N GLU A 44 9.18 1.95 0.56
CA GLU A 44 9.34 2.38 1.94
C GLU A 44 10.77 2.80 2.19
N MET A 45 10.97 4.10 2.40
CA MET A 45 12.29 4.70 2.60
C MET A 45 12.60 4.94 4.06
N ASN A 46 13.59 4.22 4.57
CA ASN A 46 14.19 4.49 5.86
C ASN A 46 15.34 5.49 5.66
N VAL A 47 15.11 6.78 5.88
CA VAL A 47 16.10 7.85 5.64
C VAL A 47 17.39 7.63 6.44
N ARG A 48 17.30 7.15 7.69
CA ARG A 48 18.47 6.88 8.55
C ARG A 48 19.40 5.83 7.94
N GLN A 49 18.81 4.80 7.29
CA GLN A 49 19.55 3.64 6.78
C GLN A 49 19.83 3.73 5.28
N GLN A 50 19.20 4.68 4.58
CA GLN A 50 19.28 4.80 3.12
C GLN A 50 20.70 5.07 2.62
N THR A 51 21.50 5.86 3.36
CA THR A 51 22.86 6.23 2.99
C THR A 51 23.76 6.29 4.23
N ALA A 52 25.07 6.30 4.02
CA ALA A 52 26.03 6.46 5.11
C ALA A 52 25.80 7.74 5.91
N GLU A 53 25.37 8.83 5.27
CA GLU A 53 25.01 10.10 5.89
C GLU A 53 23.68 10.01 6.65
N GLY A 54 22.70 9.25 6.12
CA GLY A 54 21.35 9.11 6.66
C GLY A 54 20.57 10.44 6.68
N THR A 55 20.72 11.25 5.63
CA THR A 55 20.12 12.59 5.53
C THR A 55 19.26 12.73 4.27
N PHE A 56 18.34 13.70 4.27
CA PHE A 56 17.56 14.04 3.07
C PHE A 56 18.44 14.46 1.89
N ALA A 57 19.52 15.18 2.15
CA ALA A 57 20.45 15.60 1.10
C ALA A 57 21.07 14.39 0.38
N ALA A 58 21.47 13.36 1.13
CA ALA A 58 22.04 12.14 0.54
C ALA A 58 20.94 11.24 -0.07
N ALA A 59 19.76 11.17 0.55
CA ALA A 59 18.62 10.42 -0.01
C ALA A 59 18.12 11.02 -1.33
N GLU A 60 18.19 12.35 -1.50
CA GLU A 60 17.86 13.06 -2.75
C GLU A 60 18.70 12.55 -3.93
N GLU A 61 19.97 12.23 -3.70
CA GLU A 61 20.87 11.69 -4.72
C GLU A 61 20.47 10.27 -5.17
N ARG A 62 19.64 9.56 -4.37
CA ARG A 62 19.12 8.24 -4.71
C ARG A 62 17.86 8.27 -5.57
N LEU A 63 17.15 9.39 -5.63
CA LEU A 63 15.90 9.52 -6.36
C LEU A 63 15.99 9.13 -7.85
N PRO A 64 17.04 9.49 -8.62
CA PRO A 64 17.18 9.03 -10.00
C PRO A 64 17.23 7.50 -10.13
N PHE A 65 17.93 6.81 -9.23
CA PHE A 65 17.99 5.35 -9.22
C PHE A 65 16.61 4.72 -8.95
N LEU A 66 15.86 5.24 -7.96
CA LEU A 66 14.51 4.77 -7.67
C LEU A 66 13.55 5.03 -8.84
N LYS A 67 13.75 6.13 -9.59
CA LYS A 67 12.98 6.40 -10.81
C LYS A 67 13.28 5.40 -11.91
N GLU A 68 14.54 5.06 -12.14
CA GLU A 68 14.94 4.02 -13.09
C GLU A 68 14.47 2.62 -12.64
N LEU A 69 14.36 2.39 -11.34
CA LEU A 69 13.78 1.18 -10.78
C LEU A 69 12.27 1.07 -11.11
N GLY A 70 11.58 2.18 -11.32
CA GLY A 70 10.14 2.23 -11.59
C GLY A 70 9.28 2.37 -10.35
N VAL A 71 9.80 3.02 -9.29
CA VAL A 71 9.02 3.39 -8.10
C VAL A 71 8.12 4.59 -8.42
N ASP A 72 6.94 4.65 -7.80
CA ASP A 72 5.97 5.73 -7.97
C ASP A 72 5.71 6.49 -6.67
N ILE A 73 5.57 5.77 -5.56
CA ILE A 73 5.28 6.34 -4.25
C ILE A 73 6.48 6.11 -3.35
N ILE A 74 7.02 7.18 -2.78
CA ILE A 74 8.00 7.11 -1.70
C ILE A 74 7.26 7.30 -0.38
N TRP A 75 7.19 6.24 0.41
CA TRP A 75 6.73 6.32 1.79
C TRP A 75 7.93 6.54 2.69
N LEU A 76 8.03 7.74 3.26
CA LEU A 76 9.04 8.08 4.25
C LEU A 76 8.61 7.55 5.63
N MET A 77 9.41 6.68 6.25
CA MET A 77 9.29 6.36 7.67
C MET A 77 9.32 7.66 8.50
N PRO A 78 8.90 7.68 9.78
CA PRO A 78 8.76 8.94 10.51
C PRO A 78 10.01 9.81 10.46
N ILE A 79 9.81 11.08 10.08
CA ILE A 79 10.89 12.06 9.82
C ILE A 79 11.06 13.08 10.93
N HIS A 80 10.35 12.91 12.04
CA HIS A 80 10.24 13.87 13.12
C HIS A 80 11.33 13.71 14.17
N PRO A 81 11.59 14.76 14.99
CA PRO A 81 12.48 14.64 16.14
C PRO A 81 12.00 13.53 17.10
N ILE A 82 12.95 12.77 17.60
CA ILE A 82 12.71 11.61 18.47
C ILE A 82 12.87 12.02 19.93
N GLY A 83 11.97 11.54 20.79
CA GLY A 83 12.06 11.76 22.24
C GLY A 83 13.33 11.19 22.86
N GLU A 84 13.69 11.74 24.04
CA GLU A 84 14.86 11.30 24.81
C GLU A 84 14.46 10.52 26.06
N LYS A 85 13.28 10.83 26.63
CA LYS A 85 12.77 10.14 27.82
C LYS A 85 12.32 8.72 27.44
N GLY A 86 12.94 7.74 28.04
CA GLY A 86 12.66 6.34 27.75
C GLY A 86 13.23 5.81 26.44
N ARG A 87 14.14 6.57 25.80
CA ARG A 87 14.74 6.25 24.51
C ARG A 87 15.30 4.83 24.46
N LYS A 88 14.94 4.08 23.44
CA LYS A 88 15.47 2.74 23.13
C LYS A 88 16.72 2.89 22.25
N GLY A 89 17.79 2.16 22.54
CA GLY A 89 19.07 2.27 21.82
C GLY A 89 19.70 3.65 21.94
N THR A 90 20.61 4.00 21.02
CA THR A 90 21.29 5.31 21.05
C THR A 90 20.50 6.40 20.34
N LEU A 91 19.84 6.08 19.22
CA LEU A 91 19.11 7.05 18.40
C LEU A 91 17.59 7.04 18.62
N GLY A 92 17.06 6.01 19.24
CA GLY A 92 15.63 5.88 19.55
C GLY A 92 14.76 5.39 18.41
N SER A 93 13.49 5.13 18.75
CA SER A 93 12.47 4.75 17.80
C SER A 93 12.03 5.94 16.95
N TYR A 94 11.94 5.76 15.65
CA TYR A 94 11.34 6.73 14.72
C TYR A 94 9.92 7.12 15.14
N TYR A 95 9.21 6.21 15.79
CA TYR A 95 7.82 6.37 16.21
C TYR A 95 7.65 7.11 17.56
N ALA A 96 8.71 7.38 18.31
CA ALA A 96 8.66 8.21 19.52
C ALA A 96 8.69 9.69 19.18
N ILE A 97 7.59 10.20 18.60
CA ILE A 97 7.49 11.56 18.03
C ILE A 97 7.57 12.64 19.11
N LYS A 98 8.54 13.52 19.03
CA LYS A 98 8.70 14.68 19.93
C LYS A 98 7.97 15.93 19.44
N ASN A 99 7.97 16.17 18.13
CA ASN A 99 7.26 17.27 17.48
C ASN A 99 6.86 16.91 16.05
N TYR A 100 5.57 16.94 15.76
CA TYR A 100 5.02 16.55 14.46
C TYR A 100 5.28 17.53 13.31
N ARG A 101 5.72 18.76 13.58
CA ARG A 101 5.93 19.82 12.56
C ARG A 101 7.40 20.16 12.35
N GLU A 102 8.31 19.36 12.90
CA GLU A 102 9.76 19.53 12.75
C GLU A 102 10.37 18.31 12.08
N ILE A 103 11.52 18.53 11.47
CA ILE A 103 12.37 17.48 10.89
C ILE A 103 13.38 17.03 11.95
N ASN A 104 13.62 15.72 12.04
CA ASN A 104 14.69 15.16 12.86
C ASN A 104 16.03 15.79 12.45
N PRO A 105 16.74 16.44 13.38
CA PRO A 105 18.05 17.06 13.09
C PRO A 105 19.09 16.08 12.49
N GLU A 106 18.95 14.78 12.73
CA GLU A 106 19.78 13.75 12.12
C GLU A 106 19.58 13.67 10.59
N PHE A 107 18.38 13.98 10.09
CA PHE A 107 18.02 13.90 8.68
C PHE A 107 18.27 15.23 7.94
N GLY A 108 18.46 16.32 8.65
CA GLY A 108 18.68 17.67 8.13
C GLY A 108 17.67 18.68 8.64
N THR A 109 17.34 19.67 7.82
CA THR A 109 16.43 20.77 8.14
C THR A 109 15.13 20.65 7.35
N MET A 110 14.13 21.48 7.69
CA MET A 110 12.92 21.61 6.88
C MET A 110 13.23 22.00 5.42
N ALA A 111 14.22 22.84 5.20
CA ALA A 111 14.64 23.22 3.84
C ALA A 111 15.25 22.03 3.06
N ASP A 112 15.94 21.12 3.74
CA ASP A 112 16.48 19.90 3.13
C ASP A 112 15.33 18.94 2.75
N PHE A 113 14.35 18.78 3.61
CA PHE A 113 13.15 18.02 3.30
C PHE A 113 12.35 18.62 2.12
N GLU A 114 12.11 19.93 2.12
CA GLU A 114 11.38 20.61 1.04
C GLU A 114 12.14 20.48 -0.30
N ARG A 115 13.47 20.51 -0.30
CA ARG A 115 14.29 20.28 -1.49
C ARG A 115 14.16 18.83 -1.98
N PHE A 116 14.24 17.86 -1.07
CA PHE A 116 13.99 16.44 -1.38
C PHE A 116 12.60 16.23 -1.99
N LEU A 117 11.55 16.78 -1.36
CA LEU A 117 10.17 16.68 -1.81
C LEU A 117 9.98 17.26 -3.21
N ASN A 118 10.52 18.48 -3.45
CA ASN A 118 10.46 19.12 -4.76
C ASN A 118 11.19 18.28 -5.83
N LYS A 119 12.36 17.72 -5.48
CA LYS A 119 13.13 16.86 -6.38
C LYS A 119 12.38 15.56 -6.70
N ALA A 120 11.74 14.95 -5.71
CA ALA A 120 10.89 13.78 -5.90
C ALA A 120 9.74 14.10 -6.87
N HIS A 121 9.02 15.21 -6.68
CA HIS A 121 7.95 15.65 -7.57
C HIS A 121 8.45 15.97 -8.99
N GLU A 122 9.61 16.62 -9.15
CA GLU A 122 10.22 16.85 -10.47
C GLU A 122 10.46 15.54 -11.25
N LEU A 123 10.79 14.47 -10.55
CA LEU A 123 10.99 13.14 -11.11
C LEU A 123 9.67 12.36 -11.28
N GLY A 124 8.54 12.91 -10.82
CA GLY A 124 7.21 12.31 -10.94
C GLY A 124 6.85 11.32 -9.85
N PHE A 125 7.55 11.34 -8.72
CA PHE A 125 7.15 10.56 -7.53
C PHE A 125 5.99 11.24 -6.80
N LYS A 126 5.23 10.42 -6.08
CA LYS A 126 4.40 10.84 -4.96
C LYS A 126 5.14 10.57 -3.66
N VAL A 127 5.00 11.46 -2.68
CA VAL A 127 5.67 11.31 -1.38
C VAL A 127 4.62 11.28 -0.28
N ILE A 128 4.59 10.21 0.49
CA ILE A 128 3.72 10.08 1.66
C ILE A 128 4.55 10.00 2.94
N LEU A 129 4.01 10.52 4.03
CA LEU A 129 4.65 10.47 5.34
C LEU A 129 4.03 9.41 6.23
N ASP A 130 4.85 8.83 7.09
CA ASP A 130 4.36 8.04 8.21
C ASP A 130 3.70 8.97 9.24
N TYR A 131 2.42 8.75 9.50
CA TYR A 131 1.60 9.54 10.39
C TYR A 131 1.29 8.77 11.67
N VAL A 132 2.07 9.06 12.72
CA VAL A 132 1.99 8.38 14.02
C VAL A 132 0.91 9.07 14.85
N ALA A 133 -0.36 8.69 14.64
CA ALA A 133 -1.49 9.36 15.26
C ALA A 133 -1.77 8.91 16.70
N ASN A 134 -1.34 7.71 17.09
CA ASN A 134 -1.71 7.09 18.36
C ASN A 134 -1.02 7.71 19.59
N HIS A 135 0.19 8.24 19.45
CA HIS A 135 1.02 8.62 20.59
C HIS A 135 2.09 9.64 20.23
N THR A 136 2.67 10.28 21.25
CA THR A 136 3.91 11.07 21.17
C THR A 136 5.00 10.41 22.00
N SER A 137 6.22 10.96 21.99
CA SER A 137 7.21 10.65 23.02
C SER A 137 6.77 11.20 24.40
N PRO A 138 7.23 10.63 25.53
CA PRO A 138 6.85 11.09 26.87
C PRO A 138 7.44 12.46 27.25
N ASP A 139 8.39 13.00 26.48
CA ASP A 139 8.99 14.32 26.60
C ASP A 139 8.63 15.27 25.46
N ALA A 140 7.58 14.95 24.69
CA ALA A 140 6.96 15.90 23.78
C ALA A 140 6.42 17.10 24.57
N ALA A 141 6.54 18.31 24.02
CA ALA A 141 6.08 19.54 24.67
C ALA A 141 4.59 19.47 25.08
N TRP A 142 3.77 18.80 24.30
CA TRP A 142 2.35 18.61 24.59
C TRP A 142 2.06 17.91 25.94
N VAL A 143 2.96 17.03 26.41
CA VAL A 143 2.76 16.33 27.71
C VAL A 143 2.69 17.30 28.88
N THR A 144 3.40 18.43 28.82
CA THR A 144 3.49 19.43 29.88
C THR A 144 2.78 20.75 29.57
N GLU A 145 2.64 21.12 28.29
CA GLU A 145 2.08 22.40 27.86
C GLU A 145 0.59 22.33 27.57
N LYS A 146 0.08 21.14 27.25
CA LYS A 146 -1.34 20.92 26.95
C LYS A 146 -2.10 20.42 28.17
N PRO A 147 -3.45 20.57 28.19
CA PRO A 147 -4.27 20.02 29.27
C PRO A 147 -4.07 18.53 29.49
N ALA A 148 -4.20 18.08 30.72
CA ALA A 148 -3.91 16.69 31.10
C ALA A 148 -4.76 15.66 30.32
N GLU A 149 -5.96 16.02 29.92
CA GLU A 149 -6.89 15.19 29.12
C GLU A 149 -6.44 14.92 27.68
N TRP A 150 -5.36 15.56 27.21
CA TRP A 150 -4.78 15.27 25.91
C TRP A 150 -4.19 13.86 25.84
N TYR A 151 -3.83 13.30 26.98
CA TYR A 151 -3.25 11.97 27.09
C TYR A 151 -4.15 11.04 27.89
N VAL A 152 -4.19 9.79 27.51
CA VAL A 152 -4.73 8.73 28.36
C VAL A 152 -3.82 8.63 29.57
N ARG A 153 -4.38 8.68 30.79
CA ARG A 153 -3.61 8.68 32.04
C ARG A 153 -4.01 7.51 32.93
N ASP A 154 -3.04 7.02 33.66
CA ASP A 154 -3.24 5.99 34.67
C ASP A 154 -3.85 6.55 35.98
N SER A 155 -3.99 5.69 36.98
CA SER A 155 -4.59 6.04 38.28
C SER A 155 -3.76 7.00 39.14
N VAL A 156 -2.48 7.22 38.78
CA VAL A 156 -1.59 8.17 39.46
C VAL A 156 -1.37 9.44 38.64
N GLY A 157 -2.00 9.53 37.49
CA GLY A 157 -2.00 10.71 36.64
C GLY A 157 -0.86 10.78 35.63
N GLU A 158 -0.07 9.70 35.46
CA GLU A 158 0.96 9.65 34.44
C GLU A 158 0.38 9.20 33.08
N PRO A 159 0.92 9.69 31.94
CA PRO A 159 0.54 9.19 30.62
C PRO A 159 0.73 7.67 30.51
N VAL A 160 -0.25 7.00 29.93
CA VAL A 160 -0.23 5.55 29.77
C VAL A 160 0.81 5.14 28.72
N VAL A 161 1.61 4.13 29.09
CA VAL A 161 2.43 3.34 28.18
C VAL A 161 1.55 2.26 27.56
N GLN A 162 1.54 2.17 26.24
CA GLN A 162 0.80 1.12 25.54
C GLN A 162 1.73 -0.04 25.22
N TYR A 163 1.28 -1.27 25.47
CA TYR A 163 2.09 -2.48 25.30
C TYR A 163 3.42 -2.39 26.07
N ASP A 164 4.54 -2.72 25.43
CA ASP A 164 5.91 -2.58 25.94
C ASP A 164 6.65 -1.33 25.36
N TRP A 165 5.89 -0.33 24.89
CA TRP A 165 6.42 0.88 24.26
C TRP A 165 6.64 1.99 25.29
N TRP A 166 7.58 1.79 26.22
CA TRP A 166 7.82 2.74 27.32
C TRP A 166 8.38 4.10 26.88
N ASP A 167 8.73 4.23 25.59
CA ASP A 167 9.20 5.45 24.94
C ASP A 167 8.06 6.27 24.30
N ILE A 168 6.79 5.93 24.61
CA ILE A 168 5.62 6.67 24.09
C ILE A 168 4.66 7.10 25.23
N ALA A 169 3.78 8.04 24.90
CA ALA A 169 2.66 8.51 25.69
C ALA A 169 1.40 8.53 24.83
N LYS A 170 0.37 7.72 25.18
CA LYS A 170 -0.85 7.54 24.38
C LYS A 170 -1.71 8.79 24.37
N LEU A 171 -2.06 9.30 23.19
CA LEU A 171 -3.00 10.40 22.99
C LEU A 171 -4.45 9.98 23.29
N ASN A 172 -5.26 10.92 23.74
CA ASN A 172 -6.65 10.66 24.11
C ASN A 172 -7.62 11.23 23.07
N TYR A 173 -8.11 10.41 22.18
CA TYR A 173 -9.07 10.78 21.13
C TYR A 173 -10.51 11.04 21.62
N ALA A 174 -10.80 10.87 22.91
CA ALA A 174 -12.01 11.42 23.52
C ALA A 174 -11.91 12.96 23.74
N CYS A 175 -10.70 13.53 23.62
CA CYS A 175 -10.44 14.95 23.70
C CYS A 175 -10.54 15.59 22.31
N GLU A 176 -11.53 16.46 22.09
CA GLU A 176 -11.74 17.14 20.81
C GLU A 176 -10.54 18.00 20.36
N ASP A 177 -9.83 18.60 21.30
CA ASP A 177 -8.64 19.40 20.99
C ASP A 177 -7.50 18.54 20.44
N VAL A 178 -7.37 17.29 20.87
CA VAL A 178 -6.41 16.31 20.29
C VAL A 178 -6.82 16.01 18.86
N ARG A 179 -8.08 15.63 18.61
CA ARG A 179 -8.60 15.35 17.26
C ARG A 179 -8.34 16.53 16.31
N LYS A 180 -8.67 17.75 16.77
CA LYS A 180 -8.43 18.95 15.98
C LYS A 180 -6.95 19.17 15.67
N GLU A 181 -6.08 19.08 16.69
CA GLU A 181 -4.65 19.32 16.50
C GLU A 181 -4.01 18.28 15.58
N MET A 182 -4.40 17.02 15.69
CA MET A 182 -3.89 15.96 14.82
C MET A 182 -4.33 16.19 13.36
N LYS A 183 -5.55 16.67 13.10
CA LYS A 183 -5.97 17.10 11.75
C LYS A 183 -5.18 18.31 11.24
N GLU A 184 -4.86 19.28 12.12
CA GLU A 184 -4.00 20.43 11.74
C GLU A 184 -2.53 19.98 11.45
N VAL A 185 -2.03 18.92 12.05
CA VAL A 185 -0.74 18.32 11.68
C VAL A 185 -0.79 17.79 10.25
N GLN A 186 -1.84 17.08 9.86
CA GLN A 186 -1.98 16.59 8.48
C GLN A 186 -2.06 17.74 7.48
N LYS A 187 -2.90 18.76 7.76
CA LYS A 187 -3.02 19.94 6.90
C LYS A 187 -1.68 20.64 6.69
N PHE A 188 -0.89 20.79 7.77
CA PHE A 188 0.45 21.37 7.68
C PHE A 188 1.35 20.65 6.65
N TRP A 189 1.32 19.31 6.65
CA TRP A 189 2.15 18.54 5.70
C TRP A 189 1.57 18.54 4.27
N ILE A 190 0.25 18.52 4.12
CA ILE A 190 -0.40 18.68 2.80
C ILE A 190 -0.10 20.05 2.20
N GLU A 191 -0.13 21.13 3.00
CA GLU A 191 0.24 22.48 2.55
C GLU A 191 1.71 22.59 2.15
N LYS A 192 2.58 21.74 2.69
CA LYS A 192 3.97 21.62 2.24
C LYS A 192 4.15 20.77 0.96
N GLY A 193 3.08 20.17 0.47
CA GLY A 193 3.07 19.42 -0.77
C GLY A 193 3.20 17.90 -0.62
N VAL A 194 3.05 17.36 0.59
CA VAL A 194 2.99 15.90 0.80
C VAL A 194 1.74 15.33 0.14
N ASP A 195 1.86 14.18 -0.53
CA ASP A 195 0.78 13.58 -1.33
C ASP A 195 -0.12 12.61 -0.53
N GLY A 196 0.22 12.33 0.72
CA GLY A 196 -0.57 11.41 1.54
C GLY A 196 0.12 10.94 2.81
N PHE A 197 -0.49 9.93 3.44
CA PHE A 197 -0.03 9.40 4.71
C PHE A 197 -0.15 7.88 4.80
N ARG A 198 0.85 7.24 5.39
CA ARG A 198 0.73 5.92 5.98
C ARG A 198 0.40 6.13 7.46
N CYS A 199 -0.70 5.60 7.92
CA CYS A 199 -1.19 5.80 9.27
C CYS A 199 -0.79 4.66 10.18
N ASP A 200 0.13 4.97 11.09
CA ASP A 200 0.69 4.04 12.08
C ASP A 200 -0.41 3.51 13.01
N VAL A 201 -0.41 2.19 13.25
CA VAL A 201 -1.39 1.46 14.08
C VAL A 201 -2.83 1.96 13.94
N ALA A 202 -3.29 2.09 12.70
CA ALA A 202 -4.54 2.77 12.35
C ALA A 202 -5.77 2.25 13.12
N GLY A 203 -5.79 0.98 13.50
CA GLY A 203 -6.87 0.37 14.28
C GLY A 203 -6.94 0.80 15.76
N GLU A 204 -5.96 1.57 16.26
CA GLU A 204 -5.95 2.08 17.63
C GLU A 204 -6.69 3.42 17.81
N MET A 205 -7.01 4.10 16.72
CA MET A 205 -7.80 5.32 16.71
C MET A 205 -9.27 5.03 16.38
N PRO A 206 -10.20 5.90 16.81
CA PRO A 206 -11.62 5.75 16.47
C PRO A 206 -11.85 5.90 14.95
N ASP A 207 -12.71 5.05 14.37
CA ASP A 207 -13.08 5.08 12.95
C ASP A 207 -13.64 6.43 12.51
N ASP A 208 -14.43 7.08 13.37
CA ASP A 208 -15.01 8.40 13.11
C ASP A 208 -13.96 9.51 13.00
N PHE A 209 -12.83 9.40 13.72
CA PHE A 209 -11.70 10.32 13.58
C PHE A 209 -11.12 10.24 12.16
N TRP A 210 -10.93 9.03 11.63
CA TRP A 210 -10.43 8.84 10.27
C TRP A 210 -11.37 9.44 9.24
N THR A 211 -12.66 9.10 9.32
CA THR A 211 -13.68 9.63 8.40
C THR A 211 -13.73 11.16 8.40
N GLU A 212 -13.72 11.81 9.58
CA GLU A 212 -13.64 13.28 9.68
C GLU A 212 -12.37 13.83 9.06
N SER A 213 -11.22 13.22 9.39
CA SER A 213 -9.91 13.67 8.93
C SER A 213 -9.82 13.61 7.40
N TRP A 214 -10.20 12.48 6.80
CA TRP A 214 -10.15 12.31 5.34
C TRP A 214 -11.05 13.29 4.60
N ASN A 215 -12.23 13.56 5.11
CA ASN A 215 -13.14 14.54 4.51
C ASN A 215 -12.51 15.94 4.51
N GLU A 216 -11.88 16.35 5.61
CA GLU A 216 -11.20 17.64 5.69
C GLU A 216 -9.97 17.73 4.78
N ILE A 217 -9.16 16.68 4.73
CA ILE A 217 -7.93 16.67 3.93
C ILE A 217 -8.23 16.57 2.44
N ARG A 218 -9.19 15.72 2.02
CA ARG A 218 -9.61 15.62 0.62
C ARG A 218 -10.30 16.87 0.10
N ALA A 219 -10.89 17.69 0.99
CA ALA A 219 -11.39 19.01 0.60
C ALA A 219 -10.25 19.99 0.22
N ILE A 220 -9.03 19.78 0.72
CA ILE A 220 -7.84 20.57 0.38
C ILE A 220 -7.17 19.99 -0.87
N ASN A 221 -6.93 18.68 -0.86
CA ASN A 221 -6.33 17.92 -1.96
C ASN A 221 -7.15 16.64 -2.20
N PRO A 222 -7.96 16.56 -3.27
CA PRO A 222 -8.78 15.39 -3.55
C PRO A 222 -7.97 14.14 -3.93
N ASP A 223 -6.73 14.32 -4.40
CA ASP A 223 -5.85 13.25 -4.84
C ASP A 223 -4.94 12.69 -3.72
N VAL A 224 -5.20 13.08 -2.47
CA VAL A 224 -4.42 12.58 -1.33
C VAL A 224 -4.62 11.08 -1.13
N TYR A 225 -3.52 10.38 -0.82
CA TYR A 225 -3.51 8.93 -0.60
C TYR A 225 -3.39 8.59 0.89
N PHE A 226 -4.19 7.61 1.33
CA PHE A 226 -4.20 7.13 2.72
C PHE A 226 -4.01 5.63 2.80
N LEU A 227 -2.92 5.21 3.43
CA LEU A 227 -2.57 3.83 3.71
C LEU A 227 -2.74 3.53 5.20
N ALA A 228 -3.60 2.57 5.55
CA ALA A 228 -3.74 2.11 6.93
C ALA A 228 -2.72 1.03 7.26
N GLU A 229 -1.95 1.18 8.34
CA GLU A 229 -1.35 0.03 8.99
C GLU A 229 -2.44 -0.69 9.81
N GLY A 230 -2.97 -1.71 9.20
CA GLY A 230 -4.05 -2.56 9.72
C GLY A 230 -4.59 -3.42 8.60
N GLU A 231 -5.34 -4.43 8.91
CA GLU A 231 -5.96 -5.34 7.94
C GLU A 231 -7.44 -5.48 8.27
N GLY A 232 -8.29 -5.21 7.28
CA GLY A 232 -9.74 -5.33 7.43
C GLY A 232 -10.52 -4.48 6.42
N PRO A 233 -11.72 -4.93 6.01
CA PRO A 233 -12.56 -4.18 5.08
C PRO A 233 -13.10 -2.86 5.67
N ASN A 234 -13.13 -2.71 7.02
CA ASN A 234 -13.52 -1.49 7.70
C ASN A 234 -12.68 -0.28 7.31
N PHE A 235 -11.36 -0.43 7.13
CA PHE A 235 -10.50 0.68 6.70
C PHE A 235 -10.96 1.30 5.38
N HIS A 236 -11.43 0.48 4.44
CA HIS A 236 -11.97 0.99 3.19
C HIS A 236 -13.31 1.70 3.38
N ALA A 237 -14.16 1.22 4.29
CA ALA A 237 -15.39 1.91 4.66
C ALA A 237 -15.12 3.27 5.33
N ASP A 238 -14.05 3.36 6.11
CA ASP A 238 -13.63 4.59 6.81
C ASP A 238 -12.93 5.59 5.88
N GLY A 239 -12.62 5.20 4.65
CA GLY A 239 -12.10 6.08 3.60
C GLY A 239 -10.61 5.97 3.29
N PHE A 240 -9.91 4.97 3.79
CA PHE A 240 -8.54 4.65 3.37
C PHE A 240 -8.52 4.12 1.93
N ASP A 241 -7.48 4.46 1.20
CA ASP A 241 -7.24 3.95 -0.15
C ASP A 241 -6.73 2.52 -0.10
N ALA A 242 -5.79 2.25 0.80
CA ALA A 242 -5.21 0.93 0.98
C ALA A 242 -5.06 0.55 2.45
N CYS A 243 -4.99 -0.75 2.71
CA CYS A 243 -4.59 -1.32 4.00
C CYS A 243 -3.59 -2.46 3.80
N TYR A 244 -2.94 -2.90 4.86
CA TYR A 244 -1.92 -3.95 4.79
C TYR A 244 -2.52 -5.34 4.56
N ALA A 245 -1.77 -6.19 3.83
CA ALA A 245 -2.05 -7.62 3.66
C ALA A 245 -1.19 -8.47 4.63
N TRP A 246 -1.36 -8.28 5.93
CA TRP A 246 -0.59 -9.00 6.96
C TRP A 246 -0.76 -10.52 6.87
N LYS A 247 -2.00 -11.00 6.72
CA LYS A 247 -2.28 -12.43 6.57
C LYS A 247 -1.62 -13.03 5.34
N LEU A 248 -1.59 -12.29 4.20
CA LEU A 248 -0.89 -12.76 3.00
C LEU A 248 0.59 -12.99 3.29
N LYS A 249 1.25 -12.00 3.92
CA LYS A 249 2.66 -12.10 4.30
C LYS A 249 2.90 -13.32 5.21
N ASP A 250 2.03 -13.56 6.18
CA ASP A 250 2.13 -14.72 7.08
C ASP A 250 1.92 -16.04 6.32
N VAL A 251 0.94 -16.13 5.43
CA VAL A 251 0.69 -17.31 4.59
C VAL A 251 1.92 -17.60 3.70
N MET A 252 2.50 -16.58 3.05
CA MET A 252 3.70 -16.74 2.22
C MET A 252 4.89 -17.27 3.05
N ASN A 253 5.14 -16.69 4.23
CA ASN A 253 6.18 -17.17 5.15
C ASN A 253 5.94 -18.64 5.57
N ASN A 254 4.70 -18.98 5.91
CA ASN A 254 4.34 -20.31 6.36
C ASN A 254 4.43 -21.36 5.24
N ILE A 255 4.10 -21.03 3.99
CA ILE A 255 4.29 -21.90 2.83
C ILE A 255 5.79 -22.15 2.60
N ALA A 256 6.61 -21.09 2.60
CA ALA A 256 8.06 -21.23 2.45
C ALA A 256 8.69 -22.14 3.52
N GLN A 257 8.13 -22.13 4.73
CA GLN A 257 8.57 -22.94 5.87
C GLN A 257 7.88 -24.31 5.96
N GLY A 258 7.03 -24.67 4.99
CA GLY A 258 6.32 -25.95 4.97
C GLY A 258 5.24 -26.10 6.05
N LYS A 259 4.74 -25.01 6.60
CA LYS A 259 3.68 -24.98 7.65
C LYS A 259 2.28 -24.81 7.09
N GLN A 260 2.16 -24.24 5.90
CA GLN A 260 0.93 -24.05 5.16
C GLN A 260 1.13 -24.47 3.71
N THR A 261 0.06 -24.49 2.92
CA THR A 261 0.01 -24.98 1.54
C THR A 261 -0.48 -23.91 0.57
N THR A 262 -0.38 -24.17 -0.71
CA THR A 262 -1.02 -23.36 -1.76
C THR A 262 -2.56 -23.29 -1.56
N GLY A 263 -3.16 -24.31 -0.94
CA GLY A 263 -4.58 -24.33 -0.56
C GLY A 263 -4.93 -23.21 0.41
N ASP A 264 -4.09 -22.97 1.44
CA ASP A 264 -4.27 -21.86 2.39
C ASP A 264 -4.19 -20.49 1.71
N LEU A 265 -3.27 -20.34 0.74
CA LEU A 265 -3.17 -19.12 -0.06
C LEU A 265 -4.41 -18.89 -0.93
N LYS A 266 -4.92 -19.95 -1.58
CA LYS A 266 -6.18 -19.87 -2.35
C LYS A 266 -7.36 -19.49 -1.46
N GLN A 267 -7.43 -20.04 -0.26
CA GLN A 267 -8.43 -19.68 0.73
C GLN A 267 -8.33 -18.19 1.10
N TRP A 268 -7.13 -17.69 1.40
CA TRP A 268 -6.92 -16.27 1.67
C TRP A 268 -7.39 -15.38 0.50
N ILE A 269 -7.03 -15.74 -0.76
CA ILE A 269 -7.46 -14.98 -1.95
C ILE A 269 -8.99 -14.95 -2.06
N GLU A 270 -9.66 -16.08 -1.80
CA GLU A 270 -11.11 -16.19 -1.85
C GLU A 270 -11.79 -15.37 -0.74
N GLU A 271 -11.30 -15.47 0.51
CA GLU A 271 -11.77 -14.67 1.63
C GLU A 271 -11.64 -13.18 1.32
N PHE A 272 -10.45 -12.74 0.93
CA PHE A 272 -10.17 -11.35 0.60
C PHE A 272 -11.07 -10.83 -0.53
N THR A 273 -11.13 -11.52 -1.67
CA THR A 273 -11.93 -11.06 -2.83
C THR A 273 -13.44 -11.13 -2.59
N THR A 274 -13.91 -11.82 -1.53
CA THR A 274 -15.32 -11.92 -1.14
C THR A 274 -15.68 -10.89 -0.06
N GLU A 275 -14.81 -10.66 0.91
CA GLU A 275 -15.10 -9.80 2.07
C GLU A 275 -14.83 -8.32 1.81
N TYR A 276 -13.86 -8.02 0.95
CA TYR A 276 -13.48 -6.64 0.66
C TYR A 276 -14.22 -6.11 -0.58
N PRO A 277 -14.55 -4.81 -0.60
CA PRO A 277 -15.14 -4.20 -1.78
C PRO A 277 -14.17 -4.27 -2.96
N ARG A 278 -14.70 -4.27 -4.19
CA ARG A 278 -13.92 -4.45 -5.41
C ARG A 278 -12.85 -3.36 -5.62
N GLU A 279 -13.13 -2.15 -5.14
CA GLU A 279 -12.21 -1.02 -5.17
C GLU A 279 -11.11 -1.08 -4.11
N ALA A 280 -11.22 -1.96 -3.10
CA ALA A 280 -10.21 -2.06 -2.04
C ALA A 280 -8.82 -2.36 -2.59
N ILE A 281 -7.80 -1.75 -1.98
CA ILE A 281 -6.39 -1.98 -2.31
C ILE A 281 -5.68 -2.58 -1.11
N GLN A 282 -4.88 -3.62 -1.35
CA GLN A 282 -4.06 -4.27 -0.33
C GLN A 282 -2.59 -3.98 -0.59
N LEU A 283 -1.90 -3.37 0.36
CA LEU A 283 -0.44 -3.27 0.32
C LEU A 283 0.16 -4.65 0.53
N MET A 284 0.75 -5.20 -0.51
CA MET A 284 1.32 -6.56 -0.53
C MET A 284 2.85 -6.49 -0.47
N PHE A 285 3.45 -7.23 0.45
CA PHE A 285 4.88 -7.15 0.71
C PHE A 285 5.46 -8.47 1.21
N THR A 286 6.74 -8.65 1.00
CA THR A 286 7.55 -9.71 1.62
C THR A 286 8.35 -9.20 2.81
N SER A 287 8.62 -7.91 2.89
CA SER A 287 9.31 -7.26 4.01
C SER A 287 8.85 -5.80 4.17
N ASN A 288 9.05 -5.25 5.36
CA ASN A 288 8.94 -3.85 5.74
C ASN A 288 9.90 -3.59 6.92
N HIS A 289 9.87 -2.37 7.49
CA HIS A 289 10.74 -2.01 8.60
C HIS A 289 10.58 -2.90 9.84
N ASP A 290 9.34 -3.37 10.12
CA ASP A 290 9.07 -4.25 11.26
C ASP A 290 9.52 -5.69 10.99
N GLU A 291 9.10 -6.25 9.86
CA GLU A 291 9.47 -7.63 9.51
C GLU A 291 10.99 -7.78 9.43
N ASN A 292 11.67 -6.87 8.77
CA ASN A 292 13.12 -6.92 8.62
C ASN A 292 13.82 -6.90 10.00
N SER A 293 13.46 -5.97 10.86
CA SER A 293 14.17 -5.79 12.14
C SER A 293 13.79 -6.85 13.19
N TRP A 294 12.51 -7.26 13.24
CA TRP A 294 11.98 -8.10 14.33
C TRP A 294 11.78 -9.56 13.97
N SER A 295 11.40 -9.84 12.72
CA SER A 295 11.07 -11.21 12.28
C SER A 295 12.19 -11.85 11.45
N GLY A 296 13.07 -11.05 10.87
CA GLY A 296 14.17 -11.48 10.01
C GLY A 296 14.06 -10.96 8.59
N THR A 297 15.16 -11.04 7.85
CA THR A 297 15.16 -10.68 6.43
C THR A 297 14.20 -11.59 5.63
N GLU A 298 13.78 -11.15 4.45
CA GLU A 298 13.01 -12.02 3.54
C GLU A 298 13.76 -13.31 3.18
N PHE A 299 15.10 -13.26 3.12
CA PHE A 299 15.92 -14.44 2.84
C PHE A 299 15.91 -15.44 3.98
N GLU A 300 15.95 -14.98 5.24
CA GLU A 300 15.81 -15.84 6.41
C GLU A 300 14.43 -16.47 6.53
N ARG A 301 13.37 -15.72 6.17
CA ARG A 301 11.98 -16.16 6.31
C ARG A 301 11.49 -17.00 5.14
N LEU A 302 11.87 -16.64 3.92
CA LEU A 302 11.36 -17.23 2.68
C LEU A 302 12.41 -18.13 1.98
N GLY A 303 13.71 -17.98 2.28
CA GLY A 303 14.77 -18.78 1.66
C GLY A 303 14.75 -18.69 0.15
N ALA A 304 14.79 -19.85 -0.51
CA ALA A 304 14.77 -19.97 -1.98
C ALA A 304 13.49 -19.42 -2.62
N ALA A 305 12.41 -19.28 -1.86
CA ALA A 305 11.13 -18.77 -2.34
C ALA A 305 11.03 -17.23 -2.37
N ALA A 306 12.06 -16.48 -1.92
CA ALA A 306 12.01 -15.03 -1.76
C ALA A 306 11.59 -14.31 -3.05
N LYS A 307 12.24 -14.57 -4.18
CA LYS A 307 11.87 -13.97 -5.48
C LYS A 307 10.48 -14.40 -5.96
N THR A 308 10.09 -15.64 -5.66
CA THR A 308 8.77 -16.19 -6.06
C THR A 308 7.65 -15.45 -5.36
N PHE A 309 7.74 -15.27 -4.04
CA PHE A 309 6.74 -14.54 -3.28
C PHE A 309 6.79 -13.03 -3.52
N ALA A 310 7.97 -12.45 -3.75
CA ALA A 310 8.06 -11.07 -4.21
C ALA A 310 7.33 -10.87 -5.56
N ALA A 311 7.55 -11.75 -6.55
CA ALA A 311 6.82 -11.70 -7.82
C ALA A 311 5.29 -11.89 -7.64
N LEU A 312 4.89 -12.73 -6.69
CA LEU A 312 3.48 -12.97 -6.39
C LEU A 312 2.75 -11.72 -5.91
N THR A 313 3.39 -10.85 -5.12
CA THR A 313 2.79 -9.59 -4.64
C THR A 313 2.41 -8.62 -5.78
N TYR A 314 3.02 -8.76 -6.95
CA TYR A 314 2.74 -7.93 -8.13
C TYR A 314 1.55 -8.40 -8.96
N VAL A 315 1.18 -9.68 -8.84
CA VAL A 315 0.20 -10.28 -9.75
C VAL A 315 -1.13 -10.68 -9.10
N LEU A 316 -1.22 -10.66 -7.77
CA LEU A 316 -2.46 -10.92 -7.05
C LEU A 316 -3.49 -9.79 -7.27
N PRO A 317 -4.81 -10.08 -7.18
CA PRO A 317 -5.85 -9.10 -7.41
C PRO A 317 -5.85 -8.01 -6.34
N GLN A 318 -6.26 -6.79 -6.73
CA GLN A 318 -6.40 -5.62 -5.86
C GLN A 318 -5.11 -5.24 -5.10
N GLY A 319 -3.95 -5.84 -5.46
CA GLY A 319 -2.68 -5.63 -4.78
C GLY A 319 -1.97 -4.35 -5.22
N GLN A 320 -1.24 -3.75 -4.29
CA GLN A 320 -0.25 -2.70 -4.51
C GLN A 320 1.06 -3.17 -3.90
N PRO A 321 2.12 -3.39 -4.69
CA PRO A 321 3.36 -3.95 -4.19
C PRO A 321 4.18 -2.92 -3.41
N LEU A 322 4.86 -3.39 -2.35
CA LEU A 322 5.82 -2.63 -1.56
C LEU A 322 7.22 -3.20 -1.73
N ILE A 323 8.19 -2.32 -1.90
CA ILE A 323 9.63 -2.59 -1.80
C ILE A 323 10.14 -1.86 -0.56
N TYR A 324 10.73 -2.55 0.40
CA TYR A 324 11.40 -1.94 1.55
C TYR A 324 12.87 -1.64 1.23
N THR A 325 13.39 -0.55 1.77
CA THR A 325 14.79 -0.10 1.67
C THR A 325 15.77 -1.27 1.73
N GLY A 326 16.53 -1.48 0.65
CA GLY A 326 17.56 -2.52 0.52
C GLY A 326 17.13 -3.77 -0.25
N GLN A 327 15.83 -4.05 -0.38
CA GLN A 327 15.35 -5.20 -1.16
C GLN A 327 15.77 -5.11 -2.64
N GLU A 328 15.80 -3.89 -3.20
CA GLU A 328 16.15 -3.62 -4.59
C GLU A 328 17.62 -3.92 -4.95
N VAL A 329 18.44 -4.13 -3.93
CA VAL A 329 19.84 -4.58 -4.10
C VAL A 329 20.09 -5.93 -3.41
N GLY A 330 19.04 -6.60 -2.93
CA GLY A 330 19.13 -7.90 -2.27
C GLY A 330 19.94 -7.85 -0.97
N TYR A 331 19.80 -6.78 -0.19
CA TYR A 331 20.56 -6.60 1.03
C TYR A 331 20.03 -7.51 2.16
N ASP A 332 20.70 -8.64 2.35
CA ASP A 332 20.36 -9.64 3.37
C ASP A 332 20.93 -9.25 4.73
N HIS A 333 20.26 -8.28 5.37
CA HIS A 333 20.66 -7.76 6.68
C HIS A 333 19.46 -7.28 7.49
N ARG A 334 19.41 -7.63 8.78
CA ARG A 334 18.42 -7.09 9.72
C ARG A 334 18.92 -5.74 10.23
N PHE A 335 18.23 -4.67 9.86
CA PHE A 335 18.57 -3.35 10.36
C PHE A 335 18.42 -3.26 11.89
N GLU A 336 19.39 -2.64 12.54
CA GLU A 336 19.33 -2.26 13.94
C GLU A 336 18.35 -1.08 14.09
N PHE A 337 17.11 -1.35 14.48
CA PHE A 337 15.99 -0.40 14.44
C PHE A 337 16.26 0.93 15.17
N PHE A 338 16.98 0.89 16.28
CA PHE A 338 17.27 2.06 17.15
C PHE A 338 18.63 2.69 16.91
N GLU A 339 19.37 2.22 15.92
CA GLU A 339 20.73 2.63 15.62
C GLU A 339 20.87 3.09 14.18
N LYS A 340 22.02 3.66 13.85
CA LYS A 340 22.42 3.92 12.48
C LYS A 340 23.15 2.70 11.92
N ASP A 341 22.55 2.07 10.95
CA ASP A 341 22.98 0.81 10.36
C ASP A 341 22.77 0.87 8.83
N PRO A 342 23.51 1.76 8.12
CA PRO A 342 23.21 2.08 6.74
C PRO A 342 23.59 0.97 5.78
N ILE A 343 22.88 0.90 4.65
CA ILE A 343 23.24 0.04 3.54
C ILE A 343 24.64 0.42 3.02
N PRO A 344 25.57 -0.55 2.92
CA PRO A 344 26.97 -0.25 2.60
C PRO A 344 27.21 0.12 1.13
N GLY A 345 26.26 -0.19 0.23
CA GLY A 345 26.40 0.08 -1.20
C GLY A 345 25.09 -0.09 -1.96
N TRP A 346 24.99 0.58 -3.09
CA TRP A 346 23.80 0.66 -3.93
C TRP A 346 24.09 0.25 -5.37
N GLU A 347 25.02 -0.65 -5.57
CA GLU A 347 25.36 -1.14 -6.90
C GLU A 347 24.23 -2.00 -7.44
N ALA A 348 23.75 -1.64 -8.65
CA ALA A 348 22.72 -2.39 -9.34
C ALA A 348 23.18 -3.85 -9.58
N ASN A 349 22.29 -4.78 -9.36
CA ASN A 349 22.54 -6.21 -9.48
C ASN A 349 21.29 -6.96 -9.96
N GLU A 350 21.30 -8.29 -9.86
CA GLU A 350 20.18 -9.13 -10.29
C GLU A 350 18.84 -8.84 -9.56
N TYR A 351 18.85 -8.32 -8.32
CA TYR A 351 17.65 -7.90 -7.61
C TYR A 351 17.13 -6.58 -8.15
N THR A 352 18.02 -5.67 -8.51
CA THR A 352 17.65 -4.41 -9.17
C THR A 352 16.95 -4.68 -10.50
N ASP A 353 17.50 -5.59 -11.31
CA ASP A 353 16.89 -5.97 -12.59
C ASP A 353 15.56 -6.72 -12.39
N PHE A 354 15.48 -7.57 -11.38
CA PHE A 354 14.27 -8.28 -10.99
C PHE A 354 13.13 -7.30 -10.62
N TYR A 355 13.35 -6.38 -9.70
CA TYR A 355 12.33 -5.43 -9.28
C TYR A 355 11.98 -4.43 -10.39
N ARG A 356 12.97 -3.97 -11.17
CA ARG A 356 12.71 -3.11 -12.34
C ARG A 356 11.77 -3.78 -13.34
N THR A 357 11.98 -5.06 -13.63
CA THR A 357 11.13 -5.84 -14.53
C THR A 357 9.71 -5.99 -13.99
N LEU A 358 9.55 -6.24 -12.69
CA LEU A 358 8.23 -6.35 -12.06
C LEU A 358 7.50 -4.99 -12.03
N ASN A 359 8.23 -3.90 -11.77
CA ASN A 359 7.68 -2.55 -11.77
C ASN A 359 7.20 -2.15 -13.18
N GLU A 360 8.00 -2.43 -14.23
CA GLU A 360 7.61 -2.23 -15.62
C GLU A 360 6.38 -3.08 -15.99
N LEU A 361 6.37 -4.35 -15.59
CA LEU A 361 5.21 -5.22 -15.77
C LEU A 361 3.94 -4.61 -15.15
N ARG A 362 4.05 -4.09 -13.93
CA ARG A 362 2.95 -3.44 -13.23
C ARG A 362 2.41 -2.23 -14.00
N HIS A 363 3.29 -1.37 -14.50
CA HIS A 363 2.92 -0.16 -15.23
C HIS A 363 2.27 -0.47 -16.58
N THR A 364 2.79 -1.46 -17.28
CA THR A 364 2.41 -1.75 -18.69
C THR A 364 1.28 -2.76 -18.85
N THR A 365 0.80 -3.37 -17.74
CA THR A 365 -0.16 -4.46 -17.78
C THR A 365 -1.44 -4.14 -16.99
N PRO A 366 -2.45 -3.51 -17.60
CA PRO A 366 -3.69 -3.12 -16.92
C PRO A 366 -4.40 -4.27 -16.19
N ALA A 367 -4.30 -5.51 -16.68
CA ALA A 367 -4.84 -6.68 -15.98
C ALA A 367 -4.30 -6.84 -14.55
N LEU A 368 -3.13 -6.28 -14.24
CA LEU A 368 -2.49 -6.37 -12.92
C LEU A 368 -2.79 -5.17 -12.00
N TRP A 369 -3.42 -4.12 -12.49
CA TRP A 369 -3.66 -2.91 -11.69
C TRP A 369 -4.47 -3.20 -10.42
N ALA A 370 -4.37 -2.31 -9.44
CA ALA A 370 -5.05 -2.43 -8.15
C ALA A 370 -6.54 -2.13 -8.23
N GLY A 371 -7.26 -2.41 -7.16
CA GLY A 371 -8.67 -2.10 -7.03
C GLY A 371 -9.51 -2.64 -8.17
N GLU A 372 -10.53 -1.90 -8.54
CA GLU A 372 -11.49 -2.25 -9.59
C GLU A 372 -10.94 -2.14 -11.02
N LYS A 373 -9.80 -1.49 -11.22
CA LYS A 373 -9.18 -1.33 -12.56
C LYS A 373 -8.49 -2.61 -13.04
N GLY A 374 -8.02 -3.47 -12.14
CA GLY A 374 -7.38 -4.74 -12.49
C GLY A 374 -8.34 -5.85 -12.87
N GLY A 375 -7.84 -6.88 -13.55
CA GLY A 375 -8.59 -8.08 -13.90
C GLY A 375 -8.89 -8.97 -12.70
N GLU A 376 -10.03 -9.65 -12.74
CA GLU A 376 -10.36 -10.69 -11.75
C GLU A 376 -9.39 -11.88 -11.91
N LEU A 377 -9.13 -12.56 -10.81
CA LEU A 377 -8.33 -13.78 -10.80
C LEU A 377 -9.24 -14.98 -11.15
N VAL A 378 -8.86 -15.72 -12.18
CA VAL A 378 -9.56 -16.94 -12.60
C VAL A 378 -8.58 -18.11 -12.55
N TYR A 379 -8.81 -19.04 -11.64
CA TYR A 379 -7.97 -20.23 -11.49
C TYR A 379 -8.01 -21.14 -12.73
N LEU A 380 -6.86 -21.71 -13.07
CA LEU A 380 -6.80 -22.81 -14.04
C LEU A 380 -7.22 -24.12 -13.37
N THR A 381 -7.97 -24.94 -14.10
CA THR A 381 -8.40 -26.26 -13.64
C THR A 381 -7.40 -27.36 -14.01
N GLY A 382 -7.39 -28.45 -13.24
CA GLY A 382 -6.52 -29.62 -13.51
C GLY A 382 -5.05 -29.38 -13.18
N VAL A 383 -4.77 -28.45 -12.29
CA VAL A 383 -3.41 -28.14 -11.78
C VAL A 383 -3.20 -28.88 -10.47
N VAL A 384 -1.97 -29.35 -10.22
CA VAL A 384 -1.58 -30.00 -8.96
C VAL A 384 -1.69 -29.00 -7.79
N GLU A 385 -1.84 -29.53 -6.57
CA GLU A 385 -2.14 -28.69 -5.40
C GLU A 385 -1.03 -27.68 -5.10
N GLU A 386 0.22 -28.04 -5.30
CA GLU A 386 1.41 -27.23 -5.02
C GLU A 386 1.59 -26.05 -5.98
N VAL A 387 0.83 -26.01 -7.06
CA VAL A 387 0.93 -24.95 -8.06
C VAL A 387 -0.26 -24.01 -7.97
N LEU A 388 0.02 -22.70 -7.81
CA LEU A 388 -0.93 -21.64 -8.01
C LEU A 388 -0.90 -21.24 -9.50
N ALA A 389 -2.01 -21.48 -10.21
CA ALA A 389 -2.12 -21.17 -11.63
C ALA A 389 -3.43 -20.42 -11.91
N PHE A 390 -3.33 -19.24 -12.53
CA PHE A 390 -4.48 -18.39 -12.79
C PHE A 390 -4.25 -17.44 -13.97
N THR A 391 -5.33 -16.86 -14.46
CA THR A 391 -5.30 -15.72 -15.37
C THR A 391 -5.95 -14.50 -14.72
N ARG A 392 -5.53 -13.30 -15.16
CA ARG A 392 -6.23 -12.04 -14.94
C ARG A 392 -6.39 -11.36 -16.29
N GLU A 393 -7.55 -10.75 -16.53
CA GLU A 393 -7.85 -10.16 -17.84
C GLU A 393 -8.75 -8.92 -17.70
N VAL A 394 -8.39 -7.86 -18.39
CA VAL A 394 -9.25 -6.71 -18.70
C VAL A 394 -9.14 -6.44 -20.20
N GLU A 395 -9.99 -5.57 -20.74
CA GLU A 395 -10.00 -5.29 -22.18
C GLU A 395 -8.60 -4.95 -22.71
N GLY A 396 -8.12 -5.75 -23.66
CA GLY A 396 -6.81 -5.55 -24.31
C GLY A 396 -5.58 -5.96 -23.49
N SER A 397 -5.75 -6.55 -22.29
CA SER A 397 -4.65 -6.99 -21.45
C SER A 397 -4.98 -8.31 -20.74
N LYS A 398 -4.11 -9.29 -20.88
CA LYS A 398 -4.24 -10.61 -20.23
C LYS A 398 -2.92 -11.07 -19.66
N VAL A 399 -2.97 -11.67 -18.47
CA VAL A 399 -1.83 -12.31 -17.81
C VAL A 399 -2.17 -13.77 -17.51
N LEU A 400 -1.22 -14.65 -17.76
CA LEU A 400 -1.21 -16.04 -17.29
C LEU A 400 -0.07 -16.20 -16.30
N CYS A 401 -0.39 -16.64 -15.08
CA CYS A 401 0.54 -16.81 -13.98
C CYS A 401 0.58 -18.27 -13.54
N LEU A 402 1.80 -18.81 -13.39
CA LEU A 402 2.07 -20.14 -12.88
C LEU A 402 3.14 -20.01 -11.79
N PHE A 403 2.87 -20.50 -10.58
CA PHE A 403 3.79 -20.44 -9.44
C PHE A 403 3.88 -21.83 -8.82
N ASN A 404 5.06 -22.46 -8.86
CA ASN A 404 5.35 -23.63 -8.05
C ASN A 404 5.69 -23.17 -6.63
N LEU A 405 4.77 -23.35 -5.70
CA LEU A 405 4.91 -22.94 -4.30
C LEU A 405 5.39 -24.11 -3.42
N SER A 406 6.33 -24.90 -3.95
CA SER A 406 6.93 -26.04 -3.25
C SER A 406 8.43 -26.18 -3.54
N ALA A 407 9.11 -26.92 -2.67
CA ALA A 407 10.54 -27.25 -2.80
C ALA A 407 10.81 -28.43 -3.78
N GLU A 408 9.76 -28.94 -4.43
CA GLU A 408 9.86 -30.06 -5.38
C GLU A 408 9.47 -29.59 -6.78
N PRO A 409 10.06 -30.17 -7.84
CA PRO A 409 9.63 -29.91 -9.21
C PRO A 409 8.16 -30.30 -9.42
N GLN A 410 7.43 -29.48 -10.16
CA GLN A 410 6.01 -29.73 -10.47
C GLN A 410 5.75 -29.67 -11.97
N SER A 411 4.67 -30.29 -12.39
CA SER A 411 4.20 -30.24 -13.77
C SER A 411 2.78 -29.65 -13.87
N VAL A 412 2.56 -28.85 -14.89
CA VAL A 412 1.25 -28.26 -15.23
C VAL A 412 0.86 -28.66 -16.63
N ILE A 413 -0.36 -29.15 -16.80
CA ILE A 413 -0.95 -29.41 -18.10
C ILE A 413 -1.98 -28.31 -18.40
N PRO A 414 -1.62 -27.30 -19.22
CA PRO A 414 -2.51 -26.18 -19.51
C PRO A 414 -3.79 -26.64 -20.23
N THR A 415 -4.91 -26.04 -19.84
CA THR A 415 -6.18 -26.23 -20.53
C THR A 415 -6.28 -25.31 -21.76
N VAL A 416 -7.32 -25.49 -22.57
CA VAL A 416 -7.62 -24.61 -23.73
C VAL A 416 -7.74 -23.14 -23.33
N ALA A 417 -8.22 -22.83 -22.11
CA ALA A 417 -8.37 -21.47 -21.61
C ALA A 417 -7.03 -20.73 -21.42
N ALA A 418 -5.94 -21.49 -21.19
CA ALA A 418 -4.58 -20.95 -21.04
C ALA A 418 -3.78 -20.96 -22.36
N ALA A 419 -4.26 -21.65 -23.40
CA ALA A 419 -3.51 -21.80 -24.66
C ALA A 419 -3.41 -20.48 -25.43
N GLY A 420 -2.27 -20.26 -26.08
CA GLY A 420 -2.03 -19.08 -26.91
C GLY A 420 -0.57 -18.67 -27.01
N GLU A 421 -0.37 -17.59 -27.74
CA GLU A 421 0.90 -16.89 -27.87
C GLU A 421 1.00 -15.81 -26.80
N TYR A 422 2.10 -15.75 -26.10
CA TYR A 422 2.39 -14.83 -25.02
C TYR A 422 3.80 -14.25 -25.13
N THR A 423 4.10 -13.30 -24.27
CA THR A 423 5.45 -12.81 -23.99
C THR A 423 5.77 -13.09 -22.52
N CYS A 424 6.92 -13.73 -22.23
CA CYS A 424 7.38 -13.89 -20.87
C CYS A 424 7.75 -12.53 -20.28
N ALA A 425 7.11 -12.14 -19.19
CA ALA A 425 7.32 -10.83 -18.58
C ALA A 425 8.75 -10.65 -18.06
N MET A 426 9.38 -11.74 -17.57
CA MET A 426 10.71 -11.68 -16.96
C MET A 426 11.86 -11.68 -17.98
N THR A 427 11.65 -12.18 -19.20
CA THR A 427 12.72 -12.31 -20.20
C THR A 427 12.44 -11.56 -21.50
N GLY A 428 11.20 -11.15 -21.75
CA GLY A 428 10.75 -10.56 -23.01
C GLY A 428 10.61 -11.56 -24.16
N GLU A 429 10.90 -12.84 -23.94
CA GLU A 429 10.84 -13.86 -24.97
C GLU A 429 9.40 -14.27 -25.29
N LYS A 430 9.17 -14.66 -26.55
CA LYS A 430 7.88 -15.22 -26.96
C LYS A 430 7.72 -16.64 -26.45
N ALA A 431 6.54 -16.95 -25.95
CA ALA A 431 6.17 -18.26 -25.41
C ALA A 431 4.82 -18.71 -26.01
N THR A 432 4.77 -19.96 -26.44
CA THR A 432 3.54 -20.61 -26.93
C THR A 432 3.07 -21.60 -25.88
N ILE A 433 1.88 -21.40 -25.37
CA ILE A 433 1.22 -22.35 -24.46
C ILE A 433 0.25 -23.19 -25.26
N GLU A 434 0.54 -24.50 -25.33
CA GLU A 434 -0.28 -25.48 -26.04
C GLU A 434 -1.18 -26.24 -25.03
N ALA A 435 -2.47 -26.33 -25.32
CA ALA A 435 -3.40 -27.11 -24.50
C ALA A 435 -2.99 -28.60 -24.49
N GLY A 436 -2.94 -29.20 -23.31
CA GLY A 436 -2.58 -30.61 -23.13
C GLY A 436 -1.09 -30.92 -23.18
N LYS A 437 -0.22 -29.92 -23.42
CA LYS A 437 1.23 -30.10 -23.40
C LYS A 437 1.78 -29.75 -22.02
N GLU A 438 2.48 -30.71 -21.42
CA GLU A 438 3.06 -30.56 -20.09
C GLU A 438 4.11 -29.43 -20.04
N LEU A 439 4.02 -28.59 -19.02
CA LEU A 439 5.02 -27.58 -18.63
C LEU A 439 5.66 -28.02 -17.32
N HIS A 440 6.98 -27.96 -17.26
CA HIS A 440 7.75 -28.29 -16.06
C HIS A 440 8.16 -27.02 -15.32
N LEU A 441 7.96 -27.01 -14.01
CA LEU A 441 8.30 -25.92 -13.10
C LEU A 441 9.29 -26.43 -12.06
N GLU A 442 10.50 -25.90 -12.07
CA GLU A 442 11.49 -26.17 -11.02
C GLU A 442 10.96 -25.74 -9.63
N PRO A 443 11.59 -26.20 -8.53
CA PRO A 443 11.23 -25.75 -7.18
C PRO A 443 11.22 -24.23 -7.08
N TRP A 444 10.12 -23.68 -6.52
CA TRP A 444 9.92 -22.23 -6.36
C TRP A 444 10.00 -21.43 -7.67
N ALA A 445 9.87 -22.11 -8.81
CA ALA A 445 9.81 -21.39 -10.10
C ALA A 445 8.46 -20.69 -10.30
N TYR A 446 8.51 -19.57 -11.01
CA TYR A 446 7.31 -18.88 -11.46
C TYR A 446 7.42 -18.47 -12.93
N VAL A 447 6.28 -18.37 -13.58
CA VAL A 447 6.13 -17.96 -14.98
C VAL A 447 5.01 -16.94 -15.04
N ILE A 448 5.32 -15.75 -15.56
CA ILE A 448 4.36 -14.68 -15.78
C ILE A 448 4.38 -14.35 -17.27
N LEU A 449 3.26 -14.56 -17.94
CA LEU A 449 3.10 -14.41 -19.38
C LEU A 449 2.04 -13.35 -19.66
N THR A 450 2.35 -12.40 -20.55
CA THR A 450 1.47 -11.29 -20.93
C THR A 450 1.02 -11.40 -22.39
N LYS A 451 -0.20 -10.92 -22.65
CA LYS A 451 -0.78 -10.88 -24.00
C LYS A 451 -1.63 -9.64 -24.17
#